data_f5b454dc3a884a2957ecc446fbbea6ec
#
_entry.id   f5b454dc3a884a2957ecc446fbbea6ec
#
_cell.length_a   1.000
_cell.length_b   1.000
_cell.length_c   1.000
_cell.angle_alpha   90.00
_cell.angle_beta   90.00
_cell.angle_gamma   90.00
#
_symmetry.space_group_name_H-M   'P 1'
#
loop_
_entity.id
_entity.type
_entity.pdbx_description
1 polymer ?
#
loop_
_entity_poly.entity_id
_entity_poly.type
_entity_poly.pdbx_seq_one_letter_code
_entity_poly.pdbx_strand_id
1 'polypeptide(L)' 'MSTLIQRTEQEILMGFVASCIEDVAEKIDQDYSEVYERMKAVGLIENYIIPHYDVLHTESRASVSAGMIDTLKRWEEQR' A
#
# COMPACT_ATOMS: atom_id res chain seq x y z
N MET A 1 8.27 -17.02 25.36
CA MET A 1 8.45 -16.48 25.00
C MET A 1 8.32 -16.49 23.93
N SER A 2 7.88 -16.59 23.30
CA SER A 2 7.81 -16.46 22.26
C SER A 2 7.89 -15.38 21.68
N THR A 3 8.14 -14.62 22.16
CA THR A 3 8.41 -13.41 21.72
C THR A 3 9.35 -13.35 20.69
N LEU A 4 9.99 -14.36 20.45
CA LEU A 4 11.01 -14.38 19.55
C LEU A 4 10.61 -13.96 18.19
N ILE A 5 9.37 -14.10 17.81
CA ILE A 5 9.01 -13.82 16.51
C ILE A 5 8.09 -12.69 16.39
N GLN A 6 7.99 -11.91 17.41
CA GLN A 6 7.16 -10.75 17.35
C GLN A 6 7.73 -9.71 16.42
N ARG A 7 6.93 -9.21 15.49
CA ARG A 7 7.35 -8.12 14.64
C ARG A 7 7.03 -6.79 15.32
N THR A 8 7.84 -5.79 15.05
CA THR A 8 7.53 -4.45 15.51
C THR A 8 6.37 -3.92 14.71
N GLU A 9 5.72 -2.90 15.21
CA GLU A 9 4.64 -2.24 14.50
C GLU A 9 5.11 -1.75 13.15
N GLN A 10 6.32 -1.24 13.08
CA GLN A 10 6.87 -0.73 11.85
C GLN A 10 7.06 -1.84 10.82
N GLU A 11 7.49 -2.99 11.25
CA GLU A 11 7.67 -4.14 10.35
C GLU A 11 6.33 -4.62 9.79
N ILE A 12 5.31 -4.64 10.62
CA ILE A 12 3.97 -5.02 10.20
C ILE A 12 3.45 -4.02 9.18
N LEU A 13 3.63 -2.75 9.45
CA LEU A 13 3.20 -1.69 8.57
C LEU A 13 3.90 -1.75 7.22
N MET A 14 5.22 -1.94 7.23
CA MET A 14 5.98 -2.04 5.99
C MET A 14 5.59 -3.28 5.19
N GLY A 15 5.29 -4.38 5.85
CA GLY A 15 4.79 -5.58 5.19
C GLY A 15 3.46 -5.33 4.52
N PHE A 16 2.58 -4.57 5.18
CA PHE A 16 1.29 -4.21 4.62
C PHE A 16 1.47 -3.31 3.38
N VAL A 17 2.33 -2.33 3.47
CA VAL A 17 2.64 -1.44 2.34
C VAL A 17 3.14 -2.25 1.15
N ALA A 18 4.06 -3.16 1.39
CA ALA A 18 4.60 -4.01 0.33
C ALA A 18 3.52 -4.85 -0.33
N SER A 19 2.61 -5.42 0.44
CA SER A 19 1.51 -6.20 -0.08
C SER A 19 0.58 -5.34 -0.93
N CYS A 20 0.32 -4.11 -0.52
CA CYS A 20 -0.50 -3.19 -1.29
C CYS A 20 0.12 -2.88 -2.65
N ILE A 21 1.41 -2.65 -2.66
CA ILE A 21 2.12 -2.37 -3.92
C ILE A 21 2.07 -3.58 -4.84
N GLU A 22 2.27 -4.76 -4.28
CA GLU A 22 2.22 -6.01 -5.05
C GLU A 22 0.84 -6.20 -5.68
N ASP A 23 -0.22 -5.97 -4.91
CA ASP A 23 -1.58 -6.18 -5.40
C ASP A 23 -1.94 -5.18 -6.51
N VAL A 24 -1.53 -3.94 -6.35
CA VAL A 24 -1.76 -2.93 -7.38
C VAL A 24 -0.95 -3.27 -8.64
N ALA A 25 0.31 -3.62 -8.47
CA ALA A 25 1.17 -3.97 -9.58
C ALA A 25 0.59 -5.11 -10.42
N GLU A 26 0.08 -6.11 -9.73
CA GLU A 26 -0.53 -7.27 -10.39
C GLU A 26 -1.79 -6.83 -11.15
N LYS A 27 -2.62 -6.02 -10.55
CA LYS A 27 -3.88 -5.61 -11.17
C LYS A 27 -3.70 -4.73 -12.38
N ILE A 28 -2.71 -3.86 -12.38
CA ILE A 28 -2.48 -2.97 -13.52
C ILE A 28 -1.36 -3.45 -14.45
N ASP A 29 -0.85 -4.63 -14.18
CA ASP A 29 0.17 -5.28 -15.03
C ASP A 29 1.42 -4.41 -15.19
N GLN A 30 1.93 -3.91 -14.07
CA GLN A 30 3.17 -3.15 -14.04
C GLN A 30 4.11 -3.76 -13.02
N ASP A 31 5.40 -3.48 -13.14
CA ASP A 31 6.39 -3.97 -12.20
C ASP A 31 6.21 -3.31 -10.85
N TYR A 32 6.53 -4.06 -9.79
CA TYR A 32 6.48 -3.55 -8.43
C TYR A 32 7.23 -2.23 -8.30
N SER A 33 8.42 -2.14 -8.85
CA SER A 33 9.24 -0.94 -8.72
C SER A 33 8.61 0.26 -9.39
N GLU A 34 7.94 0.07 -10.50
CA GLU A 34 7.24 1.14 -11.19
C GLU A 34 6.08 1.67 -10.36
N VAL A 35 5.31 0.77 -9.77
CA VAL A 35 4.18 1.14 -8.94
C VAL A 35 4.68 1.87 -7.68
N TYR A 36 5.74 1.35 -7.07
CA TYR A 36 6.35 1.97 -5.91
C TYR A 36 6.74 3.41 -6.22
N GLU A 37 7.40 3.64 -7.34
CA GLU A 37 7.85 4.99 -7.72
C GLU A 37 6.66 5.92 -7.99
N ARG A 38 5.60 5.41 -8.60
CA ARG A 38 4.40 6.20 -8.82
C ARG A 38 3.76 6.61 -7.50
N MET A 39 3.63 5.68 -6.58
CA MET A 39 3.05 5.96 -5.27
C MET A 39 3.90 6.94 -4.50
N LYS A 40 5.21 6.76 -4.55
CA LYS A 40 6.13 7.63 -3.84
C LYS A 40 6.05 9.06 -4.37
N ALA A 41 5.96 9.20 -5.68
CA ALA A 41 5.93 10.51 -6.32
C ALA A 41 4.75 11.36 -5.88
N VAL A 42 3.61 10.76 -5.59
CA VAL A 42 2.43 11.49 -5.14
C VAL A 42 2.23 11.43 -3.62
N GLY A 43 3.13 10.78 -2.91
CA GLY A 43 3.04 10.69 -1.45
C GLY A 43 1.96 9.73 -0.96
N LEU A 44 1.55 8.77 -1.78
CA LEU A 44 0.47 7.87 -1.45
C LEU A 44 0.80 6.99 -0.24
N ILE A 45 2.02 6.52 -0.13
CA ILE A 45 2.41 5.65 0.96
C ILE A 45 2.30 6.39 2.29
N GLU A 46 2.85 7.58 2.38
CA GLU A 46 2.93 8.32 3.64
C GLU A 46 1.62 9.02 3.98
N ASN A 47 0.84 9.41 2.99
CA ASN A 47 -0.33 10.22 3.23
C ASN A 47 -1.65 9.48 3.05
N TYR A 48 -1.61 8.27 2.53
CA TYR A 48 -2.82 7.46 2.36
C TYR A 48 -2.69 6.10 3.04
N ILE A 49 -1.71 5.30 2.67
CA ILE A 49 -1.62 3.92 3.16
C ILE A 49 -1.32 3.88 4.66
N ILE A 50 -0.29 4.56 5.09
CA ILE A 50 0.15 4.49 6.49
C ILE A 50 -0.90 5.10 7.43
N PRO A 51 -1.44 6.30 7.17
CA PRO A 51 -2.43 6.86 8.09
C PRO A 51 -3.73 6.07 8.17
N HIS A 52 -4.05 5.31 7.12
CA HIS A 52 -5.31 4.57 7.08
C HIS A 52 -5.14 3.07 7.31
N TYR A 53 -3.99 2.66 7.81
CA TYR A 53 -3.70 1.24 8.03
C TYR A 53 -4.78 0.56 8.87
N ASP A 54 -5.25 1.21 9.92
CA ASP A 54 -6.24 0.62 10.82
C ASP A 54 -7.52 0.23 10.10
N VAL A 55 -7.91 0.97 9.10
CA VAL A 55 -9.10 0.69 8.32
C VAL A 55 -8.77 -0.26 7.17
N LEU A 56 -7.71 0.02 6.46
CA LEU A 56 -7.39 -0.74 5.24
C LEU A 56 -7.10 -2.20 5.53
N HIS A 57 -6.42 -2.49 6.63
CA HIS A 57 -6.03 -3.88 6.89
C HIS A 57 -7.20 -4.78 7.27
N THR A 58 -8.36 -4.20 7.54
CA THR A 58 -9.56 -4.98 7.86
C THR A 58 -10.41 -5.27 6.63
N GLU A 59 -10.07 -4.70 5.50
CA GLU A 59 -10.84 -4.90 4.27
C GLU A 59 -10.20 -5.98 3.40
N SER A 60 -10.96 -6.47 2.44
CA SER A 60 -10.41 -7.49 1.53
C SER A 60 -9.31 -6.88 0.67
N ARG A 61 -8.36 -7.69 0.27
CA ARG A 61 -7.26 -7.23 -0.58
C ARG A 61 -7.78 -6.69 -1.90
N ALA A 62 -8.82 -7.30 -2.44
CA ALA A 62 -9.39 -6.84 -3.71
C ALA A 62 -9.99 -5.45 -3.56
N SER A 63 -10.70 -5.20 -2.48
CA SER A 63 -11.31 -3.92 -2.22
C SER A 63 -10.25 -2.84 -2.00
N VAL A 64 -9.23 -3.15 -1.21
CA VAL A 64 -8.14 -2.23 -0.91
C VAL A 64 -7.39 -1.86 -2.18
N SER A 65 -7.03 -2.83 -2.99
CA SER A 65 -6.25 -2.55 -4.19
C SER A 65 -7.04 -1.77 -5.22
N ALA A 66 -8.33 -2.05 -5.35
CA ALA A 66 -9.18 -1.29 -6.27
C ALA A 66 -9.27 0.18 -5.85
N GLY A 67 -9.50 0.43 -4.57
CA GLY A 67 -9.55 1.78 -4.05
C GLY A 67 -8.23 2.51 -4.17
N MET A 68 -7.14 1.79 -3.99
CA MET A 68 -5.80 2.34 -4.06
C MET A 68 -5.43 2.74 -5.48
N ILE A 69 -5.83 1.94 -6.47
CA ILE A 69 -5.61 2.27 -7.88
C ILE A 69 -6.35 3.56 -8.21
N ASP A 70 -7.59 3.66 -7.78
CA ASP A 70 -8.39 4.85 -8.04
C ASP A 70 -7.76 6.08 -7.39
N THR A 71 -7.33 5.96 -6.15
CA THR A 71 -6.70 7.05 -5.42
C THR A 71 -5.39 7.46 -6.09
N LEU A 72 -4.59 6.50 -6.49
CA LEU A 72 -3.33 6.76 -7.16
C LEU A 72 -3.55 7.58 -8.44
N LYS A 73 -4.50 7.18 -9.24
CA LYS A 73 -4.81 7.88 -10.49
C LYS A 73 -5.28 9.30 -10.23
N ARG A 74 -6.14 9.48 -9.23
CA ARG A 74 -6.63 10.82 -8.89
C ARG A 74 -5.51 11.73 -8.41
N TRP A 75 -4.62 11.21 -7.59
CA TRP A 75 -3.52 12.00 -7.05
C TRP A 75 -2.50 12.33 -8.14
N GLU A 76 -2.31 11.43 -9.08
CA GLU A 76 -1.44 11.72 -10.23
C GLU A 76 -2.01 12.83 -11.10
N GLU A 77 -3.31 12.86 -11.25
CA GLU A 77 -3.96 13.89 -12.06
C GLU A 77 -3.90 15.27 -11.40
N GLN A 78 -3.74 15.30 -10.10
CA GLN A 78 -3.71 16.57 -9.36
C GLN A 78 -2.31 17.17 -9.25
N ARG A 79 -1.32 16.54 -9.75
CA ARG A 79 0.05 17.04 -9.63
C ARG A 79 0.33 18.22 -10.51
#